data_3c1b40d5289b17f44827ca56a3dde0af
#
_entry.id   3c1b40d5289b17f44827ca56a3dde0af
#
_cell.length_a   1.000
_cell.length_b   1.000
_cell.length_c   1.000
_cell.angle_alpha   90.00
_cell.angle_beta   90.00
_cell.angle_gamma   90.00
#
_symmetry.space_group_name_H-M   'P 1'
#
loop_
_entity.id
_entity.type
_entity.pdbx_description
1 polymer ?
#
loop_
_entity_poly.entity_id
_entity_poly.type
_entity_poly.pdbx_seq_one_letter_code
_entity_poly.pdbx_strand_id
1 'polypeptide(L)'
;METSRIEIADYLDNKEMIAEYLNTVLEDGNDADVINAIGHIAKAIGMTKIAEETGLSRPSLYKALSDGAKPQFATIMKVIKAIGGQIQVNPVSV
;
A
#
# COMPACT_ATOMS: atom_id res chain seq x y z
N MET A 1 -9.47 -19.79 -6.30
CA MET A 1 -10.20 -19.03 -5.39
C MET A 1 -9.58 -18.91 -4.04
N GLU A 2 -9.60 -19.97 -3.28
CA GLU A 2 -8.91 -19.95 -2.04
C GLU A 2 -7.44 -19.83 -2.19
N THR A 3 -6.88 -20.34 -3.26
CA THR A 3 -5.46 -20.22 -3.54
C THR A 3 -5.02 -18.77 -3.62
N SER A 4 -5.80 -17.95 -4.31
CA SER A 4 -5.46 -16.54 -4.43
C SER A 4 -5.46 -15.85 -3.07
N ARG A 5 -6.44 -16.17 -2.23
CA ARG A 5 -6.51 -15.57 -0.91
C ARG A 5 -5.35 -16.01 -0.05
N ILE A 6 -4.97 -17.27 -0.16
CA ILE A 6 -3.84 -17.79 0.60
C ILE A 6 -2.57 -17.09 0.17
N GLU A 7 -2.39 -16.91 -1.14
CA GLU A 7 -1.21 -16.23 -1.66
C GLU A 7 -1.13 -14.81 -1.16
N ILE A 8 -2.26 -14.10 -1.13
CA ILE A 8 -2.28 -12.74 -0.63
C ILE A 8 -1.93 -12.73 0.86
N ALA A 9 -2.48 -13.67 1.61
CA ALA A 9 -2.18 -13.75 3.03
C ALA A 9 -0.70 -14.02 3.28
N ASP A 10 -0.08 -14.85 2.46
CA ASP A 10 1.35 -15.11 2.59
C ASP A 10 2.16 -13.85 2.33
N TYR A 11 1.77 -13.06 1.34
CA TYR A 11 2.42 -11.78 1.10
C TYR A 11 2.32 -10.88 2.32
N LEU A 12 1.14 -10.83 2.94
CA LEU A 12 0.93 -9.93 4.06
C LEU A 12 1.71 -10.33 5.30
N ASP A 13 1.96 -11.62 5.46
CA ASP A 13 2.76 -12.09 6.57
C ASP A 13 4.24 -11.85 6.37
N ASN A 14 4.64 -11.47 5.17
CA ASN A 14 6.04 -11.28 4.84
C ASN A 14 6.27 -9.85 4.36
N LYS A 15 6.81 -9.02 5.25
CA LYS A 15 7.03 -7.62 4.94
C LYS A 15 7.98 -7.43 3.77
N GLU A 16 8.91 -8.34 3.58
CA GLU A 16 9.84 -8.26 2.46
C GLU A 16 9.11 -8.43 1.13
N MET A 17 8.14 -9.34 1.08
CA MET A 17 7.39 -9.55 -0.14
C MET A 17 6.48 -8.35 -0.45
N ILE A 18 5.92 -7.74 0.59
CA ILE A 18 5.15 -6.52 0.41
C ILE A 18 6.03 -5.42 -0.18
N ALA A 19 7.23 -5.27 0.36
CA ALA A 19 8.16 -4.27 -0.12
C ALA A 19 8.56 -4.53 -1.57
N GLU A 20 8.81 -5.79 -1.92
CA GLU A 20 9.14 -6.14 -3.30
C GLU A 20 8.01 -5.81 -4.25
N TYR A 21 6.78 -6.13 -3.85
CA TYR A 21 5.63 -5.84 -4.68
C TYR A 21 5.50 -4.35 -4.94
N LEU A 22 5.60 -3.55 -3.87
CA LEU A 22 5.50 -2.10 -4.01
C LEU A 22 6.65 -1.53 -4.82
N ASN A 23 7.87 -2.03 -4.62
CA ASN A 23 9.01 -1.55 -5.38
C ASN A 23 8.84 -1.83 -6.86
N THR A 24 8.31 -2.99 -7.22
CA THR A 24 8.05 -3.32 -8.61
C THR A 24 7.07 -2.33 -9.23
N VAL A 25 5.99 -2.02 -8.51
CA VAL A 25 5.00 -1.08 -9.01
C VAL A 25 5.60 0.32 -9.12
N LEU A 26 6.44 0.71 -8.14
CA LEU A 26 7.08 2.02 -8.16
C LEU A 26 8.03 2.17 -9.35
N GLU A 27 8.67 1.08 -9.76
CA GLU A 27 9.58 1.14 -10.89
C GLU A 27 8.86 1.21 -12.23
N ASP A 28 7.78 0.45 -12.37
CA ASP A 28 7.14 0.27 -13.66
C ASP A 28 5.79 0.94 -13.79
N GLY A 29 5.14 1.27 -12.68
CA GLY A 29 3.79 1.80 -12.71
C GLY A 29 3.74 3.32 -12.63
N ASN A 30 2.56 3.85 -12.92
CA ASN A 30 2.33 5.28 -12.74
C ASN A 30 1.73 5.53 -11.36
N ASP A 31 1.38 6.80 -11.10
CA ASP A 31 0.83 7.18 -9.80
C ASP A 31 -0.40 6.37 -9.43
N ALA A 32 -1.30 6.18 -10.39
CA ALA A 32 -2.53 5.44 -10.12
C ALA A 32 -2.24 3.98 -9.77
N ASP A 33 -1.26 3.39 -10.44
CA ASP A 33 -0.87 2.00 -10.16
C ASP A 33 -0.35 1.87 -8.75
N VAL A 34 0.46 2.83 -8.30
CA VAL A 34 1.03 2.81 -6.96
C VAL A 34 -0.07 2.92 -5.91
N ILE A 35 -1.00 3.85 -6.11
CA ILE A 35 -2.10 4.03 -5.16
C ILE A 35 -2.98 2.79 -5.11
N ASN A 36 -3.26 2.19 -6.26
CA ASN A 36 -4.05 0.96 -6.31
C ASN A 36 -3.36 -0.19 -5.59
N ALA A 37 -2.04 -0.30 -5.77
CA ALA A 37 -1.28 -1.36 -5.11
C ALA A 37 -1.32 -1.20 -3.60
N ILE A 38 -1.11 0.04 -3.12
CA ILE A 38 -1.19 0.32 -1.70
C ILE A 38 -2.59 0.00 -1.17
N GLY A 39 -3.61 0.37 -1.93
CA GLY A 39 -5.00 0.09 -1.56
C GLY A 39 -5.28 -1.40 -1.45
N HIS A 40 -4.77 -2.19 -2.38
CA HIS A 40 -4.96 -3.64 -2.36
C HIS A 40 -4.32 -4.25 -1.11
N ILE A 41 -3.12 -3.81 -0.78
CA ILE A 41 -2.43 -4.32 0.41
C ILE A 41 -3.18 -3.91 1.66
N ALA A 42 -3.61 -2.66 1.74
CA ALA A 42 -4.32 -2.17 2.91
C ALA A 42 -5.63 -2.92 3.13
N LYS A 43 -6.37 -3.18 2.04
CA LYS A 43 -7.62 -3.92 2.15
C LYS A 43 -7.39 -5.35 2.57
N ALA A 44 -6.33 -5.96 2.10
CA ALA A 44 -6.00 -7.33 2.45
C ALA A 44 -5.59 -7.45 3.91
N ILE A 45 -4.84 -6.47 4.43
CA ILE A 45 -4.49 -6.43 5.84
C ILE A 45 -5.73 -6.15 6.69
N GLY A 46 -6.57 -5.25 6.24
CA GLY A 46 -7.78 -4.87 6.96
C GLY A 46 -7.84 -3.36 7.13
N MET A 47 -8.84 -2.73 6.51
CA MET A 47 -8.95 -1.29 6.52
C MET A 47 -9.16 -0.73 7.92
N THR A 48 -9.84 -1.48 8.80
CA THR A 48 -10.03 -1.04 10.17
C THR A 48 -8.69 -0.91 10.89
N LYS A 49 -7.82 -1.91 10.71
CA LYS A 49 -6.51 -1.89 11.34
C LYS A 49 -5.67 -0.74 10.79
N ILE A 50 -5.69 -0.56 9.48
CA ILE A 50 -4.93 0.52 8.85
C ILE A 50 -5.45 1.87 9.32
N ALA A 51 -6.76 2.02 9.42
CA ALA A 51 -7.35 3.27 9.92
C ALA A 51 -6.89 3.57 11.33
N GLU A 52 -6.88 2.56 12.19
CA GLU A 52 -6.44 2.74 13.57
C GLU A 52 -4.98 3.17 13.63
N GLU A 53 -4.14 2.55 12.83
CA GLU A 53 -2.70 2.85 12.90
C GLU A 53 -2.36 4.18 12.27
N THR A 54 -3.12 4.61 11.27
CA THR A 54 -2.87 5.89 10.61
C THR A 54 -3.55 7.07 11.30
N GLY A 55 -4.55 6.78 12.12
CA GLY A 55 -5.35 7.85 12.73
C GLY A 55 -6.40 8.42 11.78
N LEU A 56 -6.59 7.81 10.63
CA LEU A 56 -7.58 8.26 9.65
C LEU A 56 -8.88 7.50 9.85
N SER A 57 -10.00 8.14 9.48
CA SER A 57 -11.29 7.43 9.48
C SER A 57 -11.30 6.46 8.29
N ARG A 58 -12.11 5.40 8.42
CA ARG A 58 -12.22 4.45 7.31
C ARG A 58 -12.72 5.11 6.03
N PRO A 59 -13.76 5.98 6.08
CA PRO A 59 -14.18 6.64 4.85
C PRO A 59 -13.07 7.48 4.23
N SER A 60 -12.29 8.19 5.04
CA SER A 60 -11.17 8.99 4.50
C SER A 60 -10.13 8.09 3.86
N LEU A 61 -9.85 6.97 4.50
CA LEU A 61 -8.85 6.03 3.99
C LEU A 61 -9.31 5.41 2.66
N TYR A 62 -10.58 4.98 2.58
CA TYR A 62 -11.12 4.46 1.33
C TYR A 62 -11.06 5.50 0.22
N LYS A 63 -11.38 6.74 0.56
CA LYS A 63 -11.34 7.81 -0.43
C LYS A 63 -9.93 8.07 -0.92
N ALA A 64 -8.97 8.09 -0.01
CA ALA A 64 -7.58 8.35 -0.35
C ALA A 64 -6.99 7.28 -1.25
N LEU A 65 -7.44 6.04 -1.11
CA LEU A 65 -6.90 4.91 -1.84
C LEU A 65 -7.81 4.44 -2.97
N SER A 66 -8.81 5.24 -3.32
CA SER A 66 -9.74 4.87 -4.39
C SER A 66 -9.09 5.13 -5.75
N ASP A 67 -9.68 4.49 -6.76
CA ASP A 67 -9.21 4.63 -8.13
C ASP A 67 -9.34 6.10 -8.57
N GLY A 68 -8.27 6.63 -9.12
CA GLY A 68 -8.27 8.02 -9.57
C GLY A 68 -8.06 9.05 -8.47
N ALA A 69 -7.89 8.62 -7.23
CA ALA A 69 -7.66 9.55 -6.13
C ALA A 69 -6.27 10.18 -6.23
N LYS A 70 -6.16 11.36 -5.65
CA LYS A 70 -4.87 12.06 -5.55
C LYS A 70 -4.64 12.43 -4.11
N PRO A 71 -4.29 11.44 -3.28
CA PRO A 71 -4.10 11.68 -1.85
C PRO A 71 -2.88 12.53 -1.57
N GLN A 72 -2.89 13.17 -0.42
CA GLN A 72 -1.73 13.94 0.01
C GLN A 72 -0.58 12.99 0.32
N PHE A 73 0.63 13.49 0.12
CA PHE A 73 1.82 12.70 0.39
C PHE A 73 1.89 12.24 1.85
N ALA A 74 1.48 13.11 2.77
CA ALA A 74 1.49 12.76 4.18
C ALA A 74 0.58 11.56 4.46
N THR A 75 -0.56 11.50 3.79
CA THR A 75 -1.47 10.38 3.94
C THR A 75 -0.82 9.10 3.42
N ILE A 76 -0.17 9.17 2.28
CA ILE A 76 0.50 8.02 1.69
C ILE A 76 1.62 7.52 2.59
N MET A 77 2.39 8.44 3.19
CA MET A 77 3.45 8.03 4.11
C MET A 77 2.89 7.26 5.31
N LYS A 78 1.77 7.76 5.86
CA LYS A 78 1.16 7.09 6.99
C LYS A 78 0.71 5.69 6.63
N VAL A 79 0.09 5.53 5.46
CA VAL A 79 -0.40 4.23 5.03
C VAL A 79 0.76 3.29 4.77
N ILE A 80 1.83 3.75 4.13
CA ILE A 80 2.99 2.91 3.87
C ILE A 80 3.58 2.39 5.17
N LYS A 81 3.69 3.23 6.20
CA LYS A 81 4.18 2.79 7.49
C LYS A 81 3.24 1.77 8.13
N ALA A 82 1.94 1.98 7.98
CA ALA A 82 0.95 1.08 8.57
C ALA A 82 0.99 -0.31 7.93
N ILE A 83 1.31 -0.39 6.64
CA ILE A 83 1.40 -1.69 5.98
C ILE A 83 2.78 -2.32 6.12
N GLY A 84 3.67 -1.69 6.87
CA GLY A 84 4.96 -2.29 7.21
C GLY A 84 6.12 -1.83 6.36
N GLY A 85 5.96 -0.78 5.57
CA GLY A 85 7.02 -0.29 4.71
C GLY A 85 7.62 1.01 5.20
N GLN A 86 8.58 1.50 4.46
CA GLN A 86 9.14 2.83 4.66
C GLN A 86 9.58 3.36 3.31
N ILE A 87 9.55 4.68 3.19
CA ILE A 87 9.97 5.31 1.94
C ILE A 87 11.48 5.48 1.97
N GLN A 88 12.11 5.12 0.87
CA GLN A 88 13.55 5.20 0.73
C GLN A 88 13.86 5.69 -0.68
N VAL A 89 14.86 6.54 -0.78
CA VAL A 89 15.27 7.07 -2.07
C VAL A 89 16.65 6.51 -2.40
N ASN A 90 16.75 5.91 -3.58
CA ASN A 90 18.01 5.32 -4.03
C ASN A 90 18.52 6.11 -5.23
N PRO A 91 19.85 6.26 -5.35
CA PRO A 91 20.38 6.93 -6.52
C PRO A 91 20.12 6.12 -7.78
N VAL A 92 19.95 6.82 -8.88
CA VAL A 92 19.71 6.20 -10.17
C VAL A 92 20.92 6.44 -11.04
N SER A 93 21.34 5.40 -11.73
CA SER A 93 22.43 5.49 -12.67
C SER A 93 21.91 6.10 -13.96
N VAL A 94 22.46 7.24 -14.38
CA VAL A 94 21.96 7.94 -15.58
C VAL A 94 23.05 8.02 -16.62
#